data_0d17b5977f53e1e669a0d66ecf97030e
#
_entry.id   0d17b5977f53e1e669a0d66ecf97030e
#
_cell.length_a   1.000
_cell.length_b   1.000
_cell.length_c   1.000
_cell.angle_alpha   90.00
_cell.angle_beta   90.00
_cell.angle_gamma   90.00
#
_symmetry.space_group_name_H-M   'P 1'
#
loop_
_entity.id
_entity.type
_entity.pdbx_description
1 polymer ?
#
loop_
_entity_poly.entity_id
_entity_poly.type
_entity_poly.pdbx_seq_one_letter_code
_entity_poly.pdbx_strand_id
1 'polypeptide(L)'
;MKVYCKKLVAAALVVCMALAMTACGSKPLDGSQIVATVGEKEMTLGEANFLLRYQQVQTETYYESMLGEGIYEMDLYGNGTSFGESLKSDLMKQMQEYYVLEEKAADYGVALTEEDTKAIADAAAAFLADNDENAKEQMTADQATVERILTLMTIRSKMAAAVKAEADVTVTDEEAAQRAFSYVSMSKLDDAGEELSAEDLQAAKDTLAAVAASVEAGNTMDAAAVENGMTSYPGTYGEGTESYYDAALIEALKAVKEGEVTEVVETEKELYLAVVTADVDEEATANRKETLVESAKTEYFNSTLAAWVEEYPLTVEEVVWEQVVFDRSYDIKPE
;
A
#
# COMPACT_ATOMS: atom_id res chain seq x y z
N MET A 1 -21.22 -16.72 3.20
CA MET A 1 -19.93 -16.07 3.33
C MET A 1 -18.67 -16.96 3.45
N LYS A 2 -18.77 -18.30 3.52
CA LYS A 2 -17.61 -19.21 3.65
C LYS A 2 -17.00 -19.73 2.34
N VAL A 3 -17.49 -19.33 1.17
CA VAL A 3 -17.06 -19.87 -0.14
C VAL A 3 -16.15 -18.93 -0.93
N TYR A 4 -16.09 -17.64 -0.58
CA TYR A 4 -15.30 -16.64 -1.30
C TYR A 4 -13.84 -16.52 -0.86
N CYS A 5 -13.48 -16.91 0.37
CA CYS A 5 -12.10 -16.86 0.86
C CYS A 5 -11.14 -17.89 0.21
N LYS A 6 -11.66 -18.99 -0.37
CA LYS A 6 -10.80 -20.03 -0.97
C LYS A 6 -10.32 -19.72 -2.39
N LYS A 7 -10.88 -18.72 -3.06
CA LYS A 7 -10.52 -18.36 -4.46
C LYS A 7 -9.56 -17.19 -4.59
N LEU A 8 -9.26 -16.48 -3.50
CA LEU A 8 -8.44 -15.25 -3.53
C LEU A 8 -6.92 -15.50 -3.45
N VAL A 9 -6.47 -16.64 -2.98
CA VAL A 9 -5.02 -16.92 -2.84
C VAL A 9 -4.38 -17.31 -4.18
N ALA A 10 -5.12 -17.96 -5.08
CA ALA A 10 -4.59 -18.34 -6.40
C ALA A 10 -4.66 -17.21 -7.46
N ALA A 11 -5.51 -16.20 -7.26
CA ALA A 11 -5.74 -15.15 -8.27
C ALA A 11 -4.79 -13.95 -8.16
N ALA A 12 -4.01 -13.81 -7.09
CA ALA A 12 -3.12 -12.68 -6.86
C ALA A 12 -1.71 -12.83 -7.50
N LEU A 13 -1.40 -13.99 -8.09
CA LEU A 13 -0.05 -14.32 -8.57
C LEU A 13 0.08 -14.36 -10.10
N VAL A 14 -0.98 -14.15 -10.86
CA VAL A 14 -0.88 -14.19 -12.33
C VAL A 14 -0.94 -12.77 -12.86
N VAL A 15 0.18 -12.05 -12.78
CA VAL A 15 0.47 -10.96 -13.70
C VAL A 15 1.47 -11.52 -14.69
N CYS A 16 0.99 -12.08 -15.79
CA CYS A 16 1.82 -12.43 -16.94
C CYS A 16 2.31 -11.12 -17.56
N MET A 17 3.57 -10.76 -17.31
CA MET A 17 4.20 -9.60 -17.92
C MET A 17 5.06 -10.08 -19.07
N ALA A 18 4.68 -9.77 -20.31
CA ALA A 18 5.56 -9.94 -21.46
C ALA A 18 6.57 -8.79 -21.49
N LEU A 19 7.85 -9.11 -21.42
CA LEU A 19 8.95 -8.15 -21.41
C LEU A 19 9.51 -7.97 -22.82
N ALA A 20 9.64 -6.75 -23.29
CA ALA A 20 10.45 -6.42 -24.47
C ALA A 20 11.78 -5.82 -24.01
N MET A 21 12.89 -6.43 -24.37
CA MET A 21 14.22 -5.96 -24.01
C MET A 21 14.95 -5.35 -25.19
N THR A 22 15.55 -4.18 -24.99
CA THR A 22 16.59 -3.64 -25.87
C THR A 22 17.94 -4.02 -25.28
N ALA A 23 18.54 -5.09 -25.81
CA ALA A 23 19.77 -5.64 -25.27
C ALA A 23 21.02 -4.92 -25.79
N CYS A 24 21.87 -4.46 -24.87
CA CYS A 24 23.30 -4.32 -25.07
C CYS A 24 24.02 -5.29 -24.12
N GLY A 25 24.77 -6.23 -24.66
CA GLY A 25 25.20 -7.47 -24.04
C GLY A 25 26.06 -7.34 -22.79
N SER A 26 25.48 -7.56 -21.62
CA SER A 26 26.22 -8.09 -20.48
C SER A 26 26.26 -9.61 -20.54
N LYS A 27 27.32 -10.22 -19.97
CA LYS A 27 27.44 -11.66 -19.89
C LYS A 27 26.32 -12.26 -19.04
N PRO A 28 25.72 -13.40 -19.47
CA PRO A 28 24.71 -14.07 -18.66
C PRO A 28 25.22 -14.39 -17.27
N LEU A 29 24.34 -14.20 -16.28
CA LEU A 29 24.63 -14.57 -14.88
C LEU A 29 24.55 -16.09 -14.71
N ASP A 30 25.46 -16.65 -13.92
CA ASP A 30 25.33 -18.03 -13.46
C ASP A 30 24.39 -18.09 -12.25
N GLY A 31 23.12 -18.35 -12.51
CA GLY A 31 22.08 -18.39 -11.49
C GLY A 31 22.27 -19.49 -10.43
N SER A 32 23.16 -20.47 -10.65
CA SER A 32 23.43 -21.54 -9.69
C SER A 32 24.39 -21.15 -8.56
N GLN A 33 25.05 -19.99 -8.65
CA GLN A 33 25.93 -19.50 -7.60
C GLN A 33 25.14 -19.21 -6.32
N ILE A 34 25.72 -19.51 -5.17
CA ILE A 34 25.15 -19.12 -3.89
C ILE A 34 25.41 -17.63 -3.67
N VAL A 35 24.36 -16.84 -3.51
CA VAL A 35 24.43 -15.38 -3.31
C VAL A 35 24.28 -14.99 -1.86
N ALA A 36 23.61 -15.82 -1.07
CA ALA A 36 23.45 -15.57 0.36
C ALA A 36 23.13 -16.87 1.11
N THR A 37 23.25 -16.81 2.44
CA THR A 37 22.71 -17.83 3.34
C THR A 37 21.80 -17.19 4.37
N VAL A 38 20.71 -17.88 4.72
CA VAL A 38 19.79 -17.51 5.79
C VAL A 38 19.80 -18.63 6.83
N GLY A 39 20.47 -18.41 7.96
CA GLY A 39 20.83 -19.49 8.85
C GLY A 39 21.69 -20.54 8.13
N GLU A 40 21.19 -21.77 7.98
CA GLU A 40 21.86 -22.86 7.27
C GLU A 40 21.38 -23.04 5.81
N LYS A 41 20.38 -22.25 5.37
CA LYS A 41 19.80 -22.38 4.03
C LYS A 41 20.51 -21.53 3.01
N GLU A 42 20.87 -22.12 1.90
CA GLU A 42 21.51 -21.43 0.76
C GLU A 42 20.45 -20.80 -0.15
N MET A 43 20.72 -19.58 -0.58
CA MET A 43 19.95 -18.81 -1.56
C MET A 43 20.78 -18.69 -2.84
N THR A 44 20.20 -19.01 -3.98
CA THR A 44 20.89 -18.90 -5.26
C THR A 44 20.81 -17.49 -5.86
N LEU A 45 21.81 -17.13 -6.67
CA LEU A 45 21.80 -15.89 -7.43
C LEU A 45 20.59 -15.84 -8.39
N GLY A 46 20.17 -16.99 -8.91
CA GLY A 46 19.00 -17.10 -9.78
C GLY A 46 17.73 -16.64 -9.07
N GLU A 47 17.50 -17.10 -7.87
CA GLU A 47 16.33 -16.71 -7.06
C GLU A 47 16.32 -15.21 -6.75
N ALA A 48 17.45 -14.68 -6.29
CA ALA A 48 17.57 -13.27 -5.94
C ALA A 48 17.46 -12.35 -7.16
N ASN A 49 18.16 -12.68 -8.27
CA ASN A 49 18.08 -11.90 -9.49
C ASN A 49 16.69 -11.94 -10.12
N PHE A 50 16.03 -13.12 -10.16
CA PHE A 50 14.68 -13.22 -10.69
C PHE A 50 13.71 -12.28 -9.96
N LEU A 51 13.69 -12.34 -8.63
CA LEU A 51 12.80 -11.49 -7.84
C LEU A 51 13.16 -10.00 -7.98
N LEU A 52 14.47 -9.65 -8.02
CA LEU A 52 14.90 -8.27 -8.23
C LEU A 52 14.43 -7.73 -9.59
N ARG A 53 14.60 -8.50 -10.67
CA ARG A 53 14.16 -8.08 -12.01
C ARG A 53 12.64 -7.96 -12.09
N TYR A 54 11.90 -8.86 -11.45
CA TYR A 54 10.46 -8.76 -11.35
C TYR A 54 10.02 -7.46 -10.67
N GLN A 55 10.67 -7.07 -9.55
CA GLN A 55 10.42 -5.80 -8.87
C GLN A 55 10.88 -4.59 -9.68
N GLN A 56 12.02 -4.71 -10.38
CA GLN A 56 12.51 -3.66 -11.27
C GLN A 56 11.46 -3.30 -12.33
N VAL A 57 10.89 -4.31 -13.00
CA VAL A 57 9.82 -4.11 -13.99
C VAL A 57 8.62 -3.36 -13.41
N GLN A 58 8.16 -3.74 -12.21
CA GLN A 58 7.06 -3.05 -11.55
C GLN A 58 7.40 -1.60 -11.19
N THR A 59 8.64 -1.37 -10.73
CA THR A 59 9.13 -0.03 -10.39
C THR A 59 9.21 0.86 -11.62
N GLU A 60 9.76 0.36 -12.73
CA GLU A 60 9.89 1.09 -13.99
C GLU A 60 8.52 1.47 -14.55
N THR A 61 7.54 0.56 -14.51
CA THR A 61 6.17 0.85 -14.95
C THR A 61 5.55 2.04 -14.20
N TYR A 62 5.87 2.18 -12.92
CA TYR A 62 5.26 3.21 -12.07
C TYR A 62 6.07 4.53 -12.04
N TYR A 63 7.39 4.46 -12.00
CA TYR A 63 8.26 5.62 -11.74
C TYR A 63 9.00 6.15 -12.97
N GLU A 64 9.22 5.35 -14.01
CA GLU A 64 10.01 5.78 -15.18
C GLU A 64 9.39 7.00 -15.86
N SER A 65 8.05 7.04 -15.97
CA SER A 65 7.34 8.18 -16.53
C SER A 65 7.46 9.47 -15.69
N MET A 66 7.80 9.35 -14.40
CA MET A 66 7.91 10.47 -13.46
C MET A 66 9.34 10.93 -13.25
N LEU A 67 10.32 10.02 -13.27
CA LEU A 67 11.70 10.28 -12.83
C LEU A 67 12.73 10.16 -13.96
N GLY A 68 12.36 9.58 -15.11
CA GLY A 68 13.22 9.45 -16.28
C GLY A 68 14.30 8.37 -16.16
N GLU A 69 15.16 8.28 -17.19
CA GLU A 69 16.28 7.33 -17.25
C GLU A 69 17.29 7.61 -16.13
N GLY A 70 17.93 6.55 -15.59
CA GLY A 70 18.97 6.66 -14.57
C GLY A 70 18.46 6.72 -13.13
N ILE A 71 17.19 6.43 -12.88
CA ILE A 71 16.59 6.42 -11.53
C ILE A 71 17.39 5.58 -10.53
N TYR A 72 17.97 4.45 -10.96
CA TYR A 72 18.71 3.54 -10.08
C TYR A 72 20.03 4.10 -9.56
N GLU A 73 20.59 5.12 -10.23
CA GLU A 73 21.80 5.82 -9.83
C GLU A 73 21.52 7.00 -8.89
N MET A 74 20.25 7.43 -8.77
CA MET A 74 19.86 8.55 -7.96
C MET A 74 19.75 8.18 -6.48
N ASP A 75 20.14 9.09 -5.61
CA ASP A 75 19.84 9.03 -4.17
C ASP A 75 18.44 9.63 -3.93
N LEU A 76 17.41 8.80 -4.07
CA LEU A 76 16.02 9.24 -3.90
C LEU A 76 15.62 9.50 -2.45
N TYR A 77 16.36 8.91 -1.49
CA TYR A 77 16.06 8.99 -0.07
C TYR A 77 16.93 10.01 0.67
N GLY A 78 17.93 10.62 0.00
CA GLY A 78 18.82 11.60 0.61
C GLY A 78 19.75 11.02 1.69
N ASN A 79 20.02 9.72 1.63
CA ASN A 79 20.80 8.99 2.64
C ASN A 79 22.22 8.63 2.17
N GLY A 80 22.62 9.05 0.98
CA GLY A 80 23.93 8.78 0.39
C GLY A 80 24.04 7.44 -0.34
N THR A 81 22.93 6.69 -0.46
CA THR A 81 22.86 5.39 -1.13
C THR A 81 22.02 5.52 -2.40
N SER A 82 22.44 4.94 -3.51
CA SER A 82 21.65 4.94 -4.73
C SER A 82 20.36 4.13 -4.58
N PHE A 83 19.33 4.48 -5.37
CA PHE A 83 18.07 3.74 -5.35
C PHE A 83 18.26 2.25 -5.71
N GLY A 84 19.14 1.95 -6.68
CA GLY A 84 19.48 0.58 -7.04
C GLY A 84 20.13 -0.21 -5.90
N GLU A 85 21.06 0.39 -5.15
CA GLU A 85 21.64 -0.25 -3.97
C GLU A 85 20.63 -0.44 -2.85
N SER A 86 19.73 0.52 -2.64
CA SER A 86 18.63 0.39 -1.69
C SER A 86 17.71 -0.77 -2.06
N LEU A 87 17.30 -0.89 -3.34
CA LEU A 87 16.49 -2.01 -3.82
C LEU A 87 17.17 -3.37 -3.62
N LYS A 88 18.48 -3.45 -3.91
CA LYS A 88 19.27 -4.68 -3.68
C LYS A 88 19.32 -5.06 -2.20
N SER A 89 19.52 -4.08 -1.32
CA SER A 89 19.53 -4.30 0.12
C SER A 89 18.17 -4.76 0.65
N ASP A 90 17.11 -4.11 0.21
CA ASP A 90 15.75 -4.42 0.66
C ASP A 90 15.27 -5.77 0.13
N LEU A 91 15.67 -6.13 -1.11
CA LEU A 91 15.43 -7.47 -1.64
C LEU A 91 16.06 -8.56 -0.76
N MET A 92 17.32 -8.40 -0.35
CA MET A 92 17.99 -9.40 0.48
C MET A 92 17.29 -9.58 1.83
N LYS A 93 16.80 -8.51 2.45
CA LYS A 93 15.97 -8.58 3.67
C LYS A 93 14.65 -9.30 3.40
N GLN A 94 13.97 -8.96 2.31
CA GLN A 94 12.73 -9.63 1.92
C GLN A 94 12.93 -11.11 1.67
N MET A 95 14.00 -11.50 0.99
CA MET A 95 14.34 -12.89 0.79
C MET A 95 14.66 -13.60 2.11
N GLN A 96 15.37 -12.95 3.03
CA GLN A 96 15.56 -13.48 4.39
C GLN A 96 14.23 -13.77 5.07
N GLU A 97 13.28 -12.83 5.03
CA GLU A 97 11.94 -13.03 5.58
C GLU A 97 11.24 -14.23 4.96
N TYR A 98 11.32 -14.40 3.62
CA TYR A 98 10.70 -15.53 2.94
C TYR A 98 11.27 -16.87 3.39
N TYR A 99 12.59 -16.98 3.53
CA TYR A 99 13.27 -18.18 3.99
C TYR A 99 12.95 -18.51 5.45
N VAL A 100 12.86 -17.48 6.30
CA VAL A 100 12.47 -17.62 7.71
C VAL A 100 11.02 -18.10 7.81
N LEU A 101 10.10 -17.54 7.04
CA LEU A 101 8.70 -17.98 7.02
C LEU A 101 8.56 -19.42 6.53
N GLU A 102 9.33 -19.85 5.53
CA GLU A 102 9.38 -21.23 5.09
C GLU A 102 9.88 -22.17 6.19
N GLU A 103 10.90 -21.76 6.95
CA GLU A 103 11.43 -22.55 8.07
C GLU A 103 10.39 -22.73 9.18
N LYS A 104 9.65 -21.66 9.50
CA LYS A 104 8.62 -21.67 10.54
C LYS A 104 7.28 -22.27 10.08
N ALA A 105 7.11 -22.58 8.78
CA ALA A 105 5.82 -23.00 8.21
C ALA A 105 5.25 -24.26 8.88
N ALA A 106 6.11 -25.25 9.19
CA ALA A 106 5.67 -26.49 9.82
C ALA A 106 5.13 -26.26 11.24
N ASP A 107 5.68 -25.32 12.00
CA ASP A 107 5.25 -24.98 13.37
C ASP A 107 3.82 -24.42 13.39
N TYR A 108 3.40 -23.79 12.29
CA TYR A 108 2.06 -23.23 12.08
C TYR A 108 1.13 -24.14 11.28
N GLY A 109 1.57 -25.38 10.98
CA GLY A 109 0.79 -26.31 10.16
C GLY A 109 0.58 -25.82 8.73
N VAL A 110 1.42 -24.92 8.25
CA VAL A 110 1.37 -24.36 6.88
C VAL A 110 2.14 -25.28 5.94
N ALA A 111 1.47 -25.70 4.88
CA ALA A 111 2.05 -26.46 3.78
C ALA A 111 1.37 -26.08 2.46
N LEU A 112 2.05 -26.34 1.35
CA LEU A 112 1.44 -26.24 0.03
C LEU A 112 0.47 -27.42 -0.17
N THR A 113 -0.69 -27.12 -0.71
CA THR A 113 -1.65 -28.12 -1.17
C THR A 113 -1.30 -28.60 -2.59
N GLU A 114 -1.96 -29.65 -3.06
CA GLU A 114 -1.84 -30.07 -4.47
C GLU A 114 -2.33 -28.97 -5.44
N GLU A 115 -3.36 -28.20 -5.04
CA GLU A 115 -3.88 -27.05 -5.81
C GLU A 115 -2.85 -25.93 -5.87
N ASP A 116 -2.18 -25.59 -4.76
CA ASP A 116 -1.12 -24.59 -4.74
C ASP A 116 0.05 -25.01 -5.64
N THR A 117 0.51 -26.24 -5.50
CA THR A 117 1.64 -26.77 -6.30
C THR A 117 1.32 -26.74 -7.79
N LYS A 118 0.10 -27.12 -8.17
CA LYS A 118 -0.34 -27.05 -9.56
C LYS A 118 -0.43 -25.60 -10.05
N ALA A 119 -0.99 -24.69 -9.27
CA ALA A 119 -1.11 -23.27 -9.64
C ALA A 119 0.26 -22.63 -9.81
N ILE A 120 1.23 -22.95 -8.96
CA ILE A 120 2.62 -22.49 -9.06
C ILE A 120 3.25 -22.99 -10.36
N ALA A 121 3.11 -24.29 -10.67
CA ALA A 121 3.68 -24.86 -11.89
C ALA A 121 3.04 -24.26 -13.15
N ASP A 122 1.71 -24.11 -13.16
CA ASP A 122 0.99 -23.51 -14.29
C ASP A 122 1.40 -22.02 -14.49
N ALA A 123 1.55 -21.26 -13.41
CA ALA A 123 1.98 -19.84 -13.48
C ALA A 123 3.44 -19.70 -13.95
N ALA A 124 4.34 -20.57 -13.47
CA ALA A 124 5.73 -20.58 -13.93
C ALA A 124 5.82 -20.92 -15.43
N ALA A 125 5.05 -21.91 -15.88
CA ALA A 125 5.02 -22.29 -17.29
C ALA A 125 4.45 -21.16 -18.17
N ALA A 126 3.41 -20.46 -17.72
CA ALA A 126 2.84 -19.31 -18.42
C ALA A 126 3.86 -18.16 -18.51
N PHE A 127 4.50 -17.79 -17.41
CA PHE A 127 5.56 -16.79 -17.39
C PHE A 127 6.66 -17.09 -18.42
N LEU A 128 7.13 -18.33 -18.45
CA LEU A 128 8.20 -18.74 -19.39
C LEU A 128 7.74 -18.78 -20.84
N ALA A 129 6.45 -19.04 -21.09
CA ALA A 129 5.89 -19.04 -22.45
C ALA A 129 5.67 -17.62 -22.98
N ASP A 130 5.31 -16.68 -22.12
CA ASP A 130 5.00 -15.31 -22.48
C ASP A 130 6.25 -14.42 -22.65
N ASN A 131 7.42 -14.90 -22.16
CA ASN A 131 8.68 -14.16 -22.22
C ASN A 131 9.67 -14.80 -23.21
N ASP A 132 10.41 -13.98 -23.94
CA ASP A 132 11.43 -14.44 -24.87
C ASP A 132 12.68 -14.98 -24.16
N GLU A 133 13.57 -15.68 -24.91
CA GLU A 133 14.77 -16.30 -24.35
C GLU A 133 15.72 -15.26 -23.72
N ASN A 134 15.82 -14.07 -24.32
CA ASN A 134 16.68 -13.01 -23.80
C ASN A 134 16.16 -12.48 -22.45
N ALA A 135 14.85 -12.26 -22.31
CA ALA A 135 14.24 -11.86 -21.05
C ALA A 135 14.46 -12.94 -19.98
N LYS A 136 14.23 -14.21 -20.32
CA LYS A 136 14.45 -15.33 -19.39
C LYS A 136 15.91 -15.43 -18.94
N GLU A 137 16.87 -15.30 -19.85
CA GLU A 137 18.29 -15.32 -19.53
C GLU A 137 18.69 -14.17 -18.61
N GLN A 138 18.21 -12.96 -18.87
CA GLN A 138 18.51 -11.77 -18.06
C GLN A 138 17.91 -11.85 -16.66
N MET A 139 16.75 -12.45 -16.53
CA MET A 139 16.10 -12.68 -15.25
C MET A 139 16.58 -13.94 -14.53
N THR A 140 17.46 -14.73 -15.14
CA THR A 140 17.80 -16.09 -14.66
C THR A 140 16.55 -16.96 -14.47
N ALA A 141 15.54 -16.76 -15.32
CA ALA A 141 14.24 -17.40 -15.22
C ALA A 141 14.23 -18.76 -15.89
N ASP A 142 14.29 -19.81 -15.11
CA ASP A 142 13.93 -21.16 -15.50
C ASP A 142 12.73 -21.66 -14.69
N GLN A 143 12.19 -22.83 -15.06
CA GLN A 143 11.03 -23.40 -14.39
C GLN A 143 11.24 -23.52 -12.87
N ALA A 144 12.39 -24.01 -12.45
CA ALA A 144 12.70 -24.25 -11.05
C ALA A 144 12.82 -22.96 -10.25
N THR A 145 13.50 -21.95 -10.80
CA THR A 145 13.68 -20.63 -10.19
C THR A 145 12.34 -19.93 -10.02
N VAL A 146 11.51 -19.91 -11.07
CA VAL A 146 10.19 -19.25 -11.01
C VAL A 146 9.27 -19.97 -10.02
N GLU A 147 9.19 -21.32 -10.08
CA GLU A 147 8.41 -22.10 -9.10
C GLU A 147 8.91 -21.88 -7.68
N ARG A 148 10.21 -21.76 -7.46
CA ARG A 148 10.79 -21.52 -6.14
C ARG A 148 10.32 -20.17 -5.57
N ILE A 149 10.42 -19.11 -6.32
CA ILE A 149 9.96 -17.78 -5.88
C ILE A 149 8.45 -17.76 -5.63
N LEU A 150 7.64 -18.34 -6.52
CA LEU A 150 6.20 -18.44 -6.31
C LEU A 150 5.85 -19.29 -5.08
N THR A 151 6.61 -20.35 -4.80
CA THR A 151 6.49 -21.16 -3.58
C THR A 151 6.71 -20.31 -2.33
N LEU A 152 7.81 -19.55 -2.28
CA LEU A 152 8.13 -18.67 -1.15
C LEU A 152 7.06 -17.61 -0.93
N MET A 153 6.57 -16.98 -1.99
CA MET A 153 5.49 -15.98 -1.92
C MET A 153 4.17 -16.60 -1.42
N THR A 154 3.86 -17.83 -1.87
CA THR A 154 2.66 -18.55 -1.42
C THR A 154 2.75 -18.92 0.05
N ILE A 155 3.90 -19.43 0.51
CA ILE A 155 4.15 -19.72 1.92
C ILE A 155 4.03 -18.46 2.76
N ARG A 156 4.63 -17.32 2.33
CA ARG A 156 4.49 -16.03 3.02
C ARG A 156 3.03 -15.64 3.23
N SER A 157 2.22 -15.76 2.18
CA SER A 157 0.79 -15.43 2.25
C SER A 157 0.04 -16.32 3.26
N LYS A 158 0.30 -17.62 3.23
CA LYS A 158 -0.30 -18.59 4.16
C LYS A 158 0.17 -18.39 5.60
N MET A 159 1.46 -18.13 5.79
CA MET A 159 2.04 -17.83 7.10
C MET A 159 1.48 -16.53 7.68
N ALA A 160 1.36 -15.49 6.88
CA ALA A 160 0.73 -14.24 7.32
C ALA A 160 -0.70 -14.47 7.83
N ALA A 161 -1.48 -15.28 7.12
CA ALA A 161 -2.83 -15.64 7.56
C ALA A 161 -2.83 -16.48 8.85
N ALA A 162 -1.92 -17.47 8.97
CA ALA A 162 -1.83 -18.33 10.14
C ALA A 162 -1.38 -17.57 11.40
N VAL A 163 -0.33 -16.76 11.29
CA VAL A 163 0.18 -15.96 12.41
C VAL A 163 -0.83 -14.89 12.84
N LYS A 164 -1.46 -14.19 11.89
CA LYS A 164 -2.54 -13.22 12.19
C LYS A 164 -3.73 -13.86 12.90
N ALA A 165 -4.01 -15.13 12.66
CA ALA A 165 -5.09 -15.85 13.32
C ALA A 165 -4.82 -16.13 14.81
N GLU A 166 -3.57 -16.12 15.25
CA GLU A 166 -3.17 -16.26 16.65
C GLU A 166 -3.23 -14.94 17.44
N ALA A 167 -3.32 -13.82 16.75
CA ALA A 167 -3.37 -12.51 17.40
C ALA A 167 -4.68 -12.34 18.19
N ASP A 168 -4.55 -12.21 19.51
CA ASP A 168 -5.68 -11.90 20.41
C ASP A 168 -5.90 -10.38 20.41
N VAL A 169 -6.68 -9.92 19.42
CA VAL A 169 -6.99 -8.51 19.21
C VAL A 169 -8.44 -8.23 19.57
N THR A 170 -8.63 -7.33 20.50
CA THR A 170 -9.95 -6.80 20.86
C THR A 170 -9.95 -5.28 20.66
N VAL A 171 -10.85 -4.80 19.82
CA VAL A 171 -11.11 -3.36 19.63
C VAL A 171 -12.54 -3.09 20.10
N THR A 172 -12.71 -2.15 21.01
CA THR A 172 -14.02 -1.75 21.53
C THR A 172 -14.73 -0.83 20.53
N ASP A 173 -16.06 -0.72 20.65
CA ASP A 173 -16.82 0.24 19.83
C ASP A 173 -16.45 1.69 20.16
N GLU A 174 -16.00 1.97 21.39
CA GLU A 174 -15.55 3.29 21.84
C GLU A 174 -14.23 3.69 21.12
N GLU A 175 -13.26 2.78 21.02
CA GLU A 175 -11.99 3.01 20.29
C GLU A 175 -12.19 3.20 18.78
N ALA A 176 -13.24 2.60 18.24
CA ALA A 176 -13.57 2.68 16.82
C ALA A 176 -14.59 3.78 16.49
N ALA A 177 -15.20 4.42 17.50
CA ALA A 177 -16.32 5.34 17.31
C ALA A 177 -16.02 6.44 16.28
N GLN A 178 -16.93 6.59 15.33
CA GLN A 178 -16.88 7.64 14.31
C GLN A 178 -18.14 8.49 14.39
N ARG A 179 -17.97 9.82 14.43
CA ARG A 179 -19.07 10.78 14.29
C ARG A 179 -19.26 11.10 12.82
N ALA A 180 -20.49 11.21 12.37
CA ALA A 180 -20.80 11.69 11.03
C ALA A 180 -21.10 13.17 11.03
N PHE A 181 -20.69 13.85 9.95
CA PHE A 181 -21.01 15.25 9.71
C PHE A 181 -21.20 15.51 8.21
N SER A 182 -21.81 16.64 7.91
CA SER A 182 -21.85 17.17 6.54
C SER A 182 -21.34 18.60 6.57
N TYR A 183 -20.59 18.99 5.54
CA TYR A 183 -19.99 20.32 5.49
C TYR A 183 -20.05 20.93 4.09
N VAL A 184 -19.92 22.22 4.06
CA VAL A 184 -19.61 23.02 2.86
C VAL A 184 -18.33 23.76 3.10
N SER A 185 -17.57 24.04 2.02
CA SER A 185 -16.37 24.88 2.08
C SER A 185 -16.36 25.92 0.98
N MET A 186 -15.68 27.03 1.24
CA MET A 186 -15.39 28.07 0.27
C MET A 186 -13.92 28.45 0.39
N SER A 187 -13.21 28.52 -0.75
CA SER A 187 -11.83 29.00 -0.80
C SER A 187 -11.74 30.47 -0.43
N LYS A 188 -10.71 30.84 0.28
CA LYS A 188 -10.30 32.23 0.52
C LYS A 188 -9.39 32.78 -0.59
N LEU A 189 -9.12 31.94 -1.60
CA LEU A 189 -8.33 32.30 -2.77
C LEU A 189 -9.22 32.37 -4.00
N ASP A 190 -8.92 33.30 -4.89
CA ASP A 190 -9.55 33.42 -6.20
C ASP A 190 -9.00 32.38 -7.21
N ASP A 191 -9.50 32.42 -8.45
CA ASP A 191 -9.07 31.53 -9.53
C ASP A 191 -7.59 31.72 -9.93
N ALA A 192 -6.96 32.84 -9.55
CA ALA A 192 -5.54 33.11 -9.75
C ALA A 192 -4.67 32.63 -8.56
N GLY A 193 -5.29 32.17 -7.47
CA GLY A 193 -4.61 31.76 -6.25
C GLY A 193 -4.24 32.93 -5.33
N GLU A 194 -4.81 34.10 -5.56
CA GLU A 194 -4.62 35.30 -4.74
C GLU A 194 -5.71 35.35 -3.64
N GLU A 195 -5.40 35.97 -2.50
CA GLU A 195 -6.39 36.14 -1.42
C GLU A 195 -7.59 36.97 -1.90
N LEU A 196 -8.80 36.52 -1.54
CA LEU A 196 -10.02 37.25 -1.81
C LEU A 196 -9.98 38.69 -1.23
N SER A 197 -10.62 39.61 -1.91
CA SER A 197 -10.83 40.94 -1.34
C SER A 197 -11.66 40.85 -0.03
N ALA A 198 -11.55 41.91 0.81
CA ALA A 198 -12.35 41.93 2.04
C ALA A 198 -13.87 41.90 1.76
N GLU A 199 -14.31 42.46 0.62
CA GLU A 199 -15.72 42.43 0.18
C GLU A 199 -16.15 41.01 -0.25
N ASP A 200 -15.32 40.33 -1.05
CA ASP A 200 -15.61 38.94 -1.50
C ASP A 200 -15.56 37.95 -0.35
N LEU A 201 -14.59 38.12 0.57
CA LEU A 201 -14.50 37.30 1.78
C LEU A 201 -15.73 37.48 2.67
N GLN A 202 -16.25 38.72 2.80
CA GLN A 202 -17.48 38.96 3.56
C GLN A 202 -18.69 38.34 2.85
N ALA A 203 -18.79 38.42 1.53
CA ALA A 203 -19.84 37.80 0.76
C ALA A 203 -19.84 36.26 0.90
N ALA A 204 -18.64 35.65 0.94
CA ALA A 204 -18.49 34.22 1.21
C ALA A 204 -19.00 33.85 2.62
N LYS A 205 -18.64 34.62 3.63
CA LYS A 205 -19.15 34.44 5.01
C LYS A 205 -20.68 34.63 5.09
N ASP A 206 -21.22 35.60 4.40
CA ASP A 206 -22.69 35.83 4.36
C ASP A 206 -23.41 34.66 3.67
N THR A 207 -22.82 34.07 2.63
CA THR A 207 -23.35 32.86 1.98
C THR A 207 -23.36 31.67 2.95
N LEU A 208 -22.26 31.43 3.66
CA LEU A 208 -22.21 30.35 4.66
C LEU A 208 -23.20 30.60 5.81
N ALA A 209 -23.39 31.87 6.24
CA ALA A 209 -24.38 32.21 7.24
C ALA A 209 -25.83 31.93 6.77
N ALA A 210 -26.11 32.14 5.46
CA ALA A 210 -27.42 31.78 4.88
C ALA A 210 -27.62 30.25 4.87
N VAL A 211 -26.59 29.49 4.56
CA VAL A 211 -26.61 28.01 4.67
C VAL A 211 -26.86 27.57 6.11
N ALA A 212 -26.16 28.18 7.09
CA ALA A 212 -26.35 27.87 8.50
C ALA A 212 -27.82 28.13 8.95
N ALA A 213 -28.35 29.29 8.58
CA ALA A 213 -29.76 29.63 8.92
C ALA A 213 -30.77 28.67 8.27
N SER A 214 -30.51 28.18 7.07
CA SER A 214 -31.34 27.18 6.40
C SER A 214 -31.31 25.83 7.14
N VAL A 215 -30.12 25.38 7.57
CA VAL A 215 -29.97 24.14 8.37
C VAL A 215 -30.64 24.29 9.74
N GLU A 216 -30.47 25.42 10.45
CA GLU A 216 -31.13 25.70 11.73
C GLU A 216 -32.66 25.74 11.58
N ALA A 217 -33.18 26.10 10.40
CA ALA A 217 -34.61 26.05 10.10
C ALA A 217 -35.13 24.63 9.82
N GLY A 218 -34.25 23.61 9.83
CA GLY A 218 -34.59 22.20 9.71
C GLY A 218 -34.32 21.58 8.33
N ASN A 219 -33.68 22.31 7.41
CA ASN A 219 -33.24 21.72 6.14
C ASN A 219 -31.98 20.88 6.35
N THR A 220 -31.75 19.90 5.46
CA THR A 220 -30.45 19.18 5.45
C THR A 220 -29.34 20.10 4.93
N MET A 221 -28.08 19.84 5.29
CA MET A 221 -26.93 20.57 4.76
C MET A 221 -26.90 20.53 3.22
N ASP A 222 -27.25 19.41 2.61
CA ASP A 222 -27.32 19.27 1.16
C ASP A 222 -28.37 20.19 0.52
N ALA A 223 -29.60 20.22 1.07
CA ALA A 223 -30.64 21.11 0.58
C ALA A 223 -30.25 22.60 0.76
N ALA A 224 -29.71 22.95 1.92
CA ALA A 224 -29.28 24.31 2.23
C ALA A 224 -28.10 24.75 1.34
N ALA A 225 -27.15 23.87 1.06
CA ALA A 225 -26.04 24.11 0.14
C ALA A 225 -26.56 24.38 -1.29
N VAL A 226 -27.42 23.51 -1.81
CA VAL A 226 -27.99 23.67 -3.16
C VAL A 226 -28.77 24.96 -3.32
N GLU A 227 -29.58 25.36 -2.32
CA GLU A 227 -30.31 26.63 -2.31
C GLU A 227 -29.38 27.86 -2.44
N ASN A 228 -28.17 27.75 -1.93
CA ASN A 228 -27.14 28.80 -1.94
C ASN A 228 -26.06 28.58 -3.02
N GLY A 229 -26.29 27.69 -4.01
CA GLY A 229 -25.38 27.44 -5.13
C GLY A 229 -24.10 26.71 -4.73
N MET A 230 -24.11 25.99 -3.62
CA MET A 230 -22.98 25.22 -3.10
C MET A 230 -23.21 23.72 -3.20
N THR A 231 -22.15 22.96 -2.95
CA THR A 231 -22.18 21.50 -2.80
C THR A 231 -21.77 21.14 -1.37
N SER A 232 -22.52 20.26 -0.74
CA SER A 232 -22.14 19.70 0.54
C SER A 232 -21.37 18.40 0.36
N TYR A 233 -20.55 18.07 1.36
CA TYR A 233 -19.75 16.86 1.40
C TYR A 233 -20.00 16.12 2.72
N PRO A 234 -20.25 14.81 2.69
CA PRO A 234 -20.30 14.00 3.89
C PRO A 234 -18.88 13.73 4.41
N GLY A 235 -18.76 13.58 5.71
CA GLY A 235 -17.53 13.19 6.37
C GLY A 235 -17.79 12.38 7.62
N THR A 236 -16.77 11.64 8.05
CA THR A 236 -16.76 10.97 9.35
C THR A 236 -15.42 11.21 10.03
N TYR A 237 -15.42 11.34 11.34
CA TYR A 237 -14.20 11.47 12.12
C TYR A 237 -14.31 10.79 13.48
N GLY A 238 -13.17 10.39 14.01
CA GLY A 238 -12.99 9.82 15.34
C GLY A 238 -11.50 9.64 15.61
N GLU A 239 -11.15 8.96 16.69
CA GLU A 239 -9.75 8.76 17.04
C GLU A 239 -8.93 8.17 15.88
N GLY A 240 -7.83 8.85 15.52
CA GLY A 240 -6.91 8.45 14.44
C GLY A 240 -7.39 8.71 13.01
N THR A 241 -8.57 9.37 12.82
CA THR A 241 -9.05 9.81 11.49
C THR A 241 -9.23 11.33 11.39
N GLU A 242 -9.04 12.05 12.49
CA GLU A 242 -9.18 13.51 12.56
C GLU A 242 -8.24 14.24 11.60
N SER A 243 -7.04 13.70 11.37
CA SER A 243 -6.02 14.29 10.50
C SER A 243 -6.38 14.32 9.00
N TYR A 244 -7.49 13.71 8.62
CA TYR A 244 -7.99 13.80 7.24
C TYR A 244 -8.68 15.13 6.95
N TYR A 245 -8.96 15.91 8.00
CA TYR A 245 -9.63 17.20 7.92
C TYR A 245 -8.79 18.30 8.56
N ASP A 246 -9.14 19.55 8.27
CA ASP A 246 -8.52 20.69 8.95
C ASP A 246 -8.77 20.62 10.47
N ALA A 247 -7.73 20.86 11.24
CA ALA A 247 -7.81 20.78 12.70
C ALA A 247 -8.84 21.76 13.30
N ALA A 248 -8.99 22.96 12.69
CA ALA A 248 -9.98 23.93 13.16
C ALA A 248 -11.42 23.45 12.91
N LEU A 249 -11.66 22.75 11.79
CA LEU A 249 -12.95 22.14 11.51
C LEU A 249 -13.27 21.04 12.53
N ILE A 250 -12.30 20.16 12.83
CA ILE A 250 -12.48 19.09 13.82
C ILE A 250 -12.78 19.67 15.21
N GLU A 251 -12.06 20.71 15.65
CA GLU A 251 -12.32 21.35 16.94
C GLU A 251 -13.73 22.00 17.00
N ALA A 252 -14.18 22.60 15.91
CA ALA A 252 -15.54 23.14 15.84
C ALA A 252 -16.59 22.04 15.89
N LEU A 253 -16.38 20.91 15.20
CA LEU A 253 -17.28 19.75 15.21
C LEU A 253 -17.34 19.09 16.60
N LYS A 254 -16.24 19.07 17.36
CA LYS A 254 -16.21 18.57 18.74
C LYS A 254 -17.03 19.44 19.71
N ALA A 255 -17.17 20.74 19.40
CA ALA A 255 -17.88 21.69 20.24
C ALA A 255 -19.42 21.64 20.11
N VAL A 256 -19.94 21.02 19.04
CA VAL A 256 -21.37 20.94 18.71
C VAL A 256 -21.89 19.50 18.85
N LYS A 257 -23.21 19.36 19.04
CA LYS A 257 -23.91 18.08 19.17
C LYS A 257 -24.57 17.69 17.86
N GLU A 258 -25.09 16.48 17.84
CA GLU A 258 -25.89 16.00 16.71
C GLU A 258 -27.05 16.98 16.40
N GLY A 259 -27.17 17.34 15.14
CA GLY A 259 -28.12 18.30 14.61
C GLY A 259 -27.71 19.78 14.76
N GLU A 260 -26.64 20.08 15.50
CA GLU A 260 -26.14 21.45 15.65
C GLU A 260 -25.14 21.82 14.55
N VAL A 261 -25.23 23.06 14.06
CA VAL A 261 -24.34 23.66 13.07
C VAL A 261 -23.18 24.34 13.79
N THR A 262 -21.97 24.23 13.24
CA THR A 262 -20.81 25.01 13.73
C THR A 262 -20.99 26.50 13.42
N GLU A 263 -20.23 27.36 14.09
CA GLU A 263 -19.94 28.67 13.52
C GLU A 263 -19.12 28.50 12.23
N VAL A 264 -19.03 29.57 11.42
CA VAL A 264 -18.13 29.57 10.25
C VAL A 264 -16.69 29.43 10.73
N VAL A 265 -16.06 28.33 10.37
CA VAL A 265 -14.66 28.04 10.69
C VAL A 265 -13.78 28.66 9.64
N GLU A 266 -12.88 29.54 10.04
CA GLU A 266 -11.92 30.18 9.16
C GLU A 266 -10.51 29.58 9.35
N THR A 267 -9.94 29.06 8.27
CA THR A 267 -8.56 28.59 8.22
C THR A 267 -7.69 29.52 7.38
N GLU A 268 -6.46 29.16 7.13
CA GLU A 268 -5.58 29.96 6.26
C GLU A 268 -6.14 30.11 4.83
N LYS A 269 -6.71 29.01 4.28
CA LYS A 269 -7.10 28.94 2.86
C LYS A 269 -8.60 28.77 2.64
N GLU A 270 -9.33 28.27 3.62
CA GLU A 270 -10.73 27.85 3.48
C GLU A 270 -11.59 28.43 4.57
N LEU A 271 -12.88 28.60 4.23
CA LEU A 271 -13.98 28.78 5.16
C LEU A 271 -14.80 27.48 5.17
N TYR A 272 -15.15 27.00 6.35
CA TYR A 272 -16.00 25.80 6.51
C TYR A 272 -17.26 26.14 7.30
N LEU A 273 -18.34 25.45 6.98
CA LEU A 273 -19.53 25.34 7.81
C LEU A 273 -19.93 23.87 7.86
N ALA A 274 -20.20 23.34 9.04
CA ALA A 274 -20.51 21.93 9.19
C ALA A 274 -21.68 21.70 10.15
N VAL A 275 -22.34 20.57 10.01
CA VAL A 275 -23.37 20.06 10.93
C VAL A 275 -23.02 18.62 11.30
N VAL A 276 -23.10 18.27 12.57
CA VAL A 276 -23.01 16.88 13.01
C VAL A 276 -24.31 16.18 12.67
N THR A 277 -24.23 15.12 11.85
CA THR A 277 -25.39 14.36 11.40
C THR A 277 -25.66 13.12 12.24
N ALA A 278 -24.64 12.58 12.92
CA ALA A 278 -24.80 11.52 13.92
C ALA A 278 -23.62 11.57 14.92
N ASP A 279 -23.92 11.43 16.21
CA ASP A 279 -22.89 11.30 17.25
C ASP A 279 -22.13 9.98 17.15
N VAL A 280 -22.76 8.95 16.58
CA VAL A 280 -22.14 7.66 16.23
C VAL A 280 -22.69 7.23 14.87
N ASP A 281 -21.78 7.12 13.88
CA ASP A 281 -22.07 6.47 12.61
C ASP A 281 -21.76 4.98 12.75
N GLU A 282 -22.81 4.14 12.78
CA GLU A 282 -22.67 2.70 13.01
C GLU A 282 -21.85 2.01 11.90
N GLU A 283 -22.05 2.40 10.64
CA GLU A 283 -21.34 1.81 9.49
C GLU A 283 -19.87 2.23 9.49
N ALA A 284 -19.59 3.52 9.65
CA ALA A 284 -18.22 4.01 9.72
C ALA A 284 -17.46 3.45 10.94
N THR A 285 -18.14 3.33 12.09
CA THR A 285 -17.58 2.72 13.30
C THR A 285 -17.26 1.24 13.08
N ALA A 286 -18.15 0.47 12.45
CA ALA A 286 -17.90 -0.93 12.14
C ALA A 286 -16.72 -1.10 11.17
N ASN A 287 -16.64 -0.29 10.12
CA ASN A 287 -15.53 -0.28 9.16
C ASN A 287 -14.20 0.12 9.83
N ARG A 288 -14.23 1.11 10.71
CA ARG A 288 -13.06 1.52 11.48
C ARG A 288 -12.58 0.41 12.40
N LYS A 289 -13.49 -0.26 13.08
CA LYS A 289 -13.20 -1.40 13.95
C LYS A 289 -12.53 -2.54 13.19
N GLU A 290 -13.04 -2.89 12.01
CA GLU A 290 -12.41 -3.90 11.14
C GLU A 290 -10.99 -3.47 10.73
N THR A 291 -10.82 -2.20 10.36
CA THR A 291 -9.51 -1.63 10.01
C THR A 291 -8.51 -1.70 11.16
N LEU A 292 -8.92 -1.33 12.37
CA LEU A 292 -8.08 -1.39 13.57
C LEU A 292 -7.69 -2.82 13.92
N VAL A 293 -8.62 -3.77 13.84
CA VAL A 293 -8.35 -5.19 14.07
C VAL A 293 -7.34 -5.73 13.05
N GLU A 294 -7.51 -5.44 11.75
CA GLU A 294 -6.56 -5.90 10.73
C GLU A 294 -5.20 -5.21 10.84
N SER A 295 -5.15 -3.96 11.24
CA SER A 295 -3.89 -3.24 11.52
C SER A 295 -3.14 -3.88 12.69
N ALA A 296 -3.82 -4.15 13.79
CA ALA A 296 -3.21 -4.77 14.96
C ALA A 296 -2.74 -6.22 14.68
N LYS A 297 -3.49 -6.99 13.88
CA LYS A 297 -3.06 -8.32 13.42
C LYS A 297 -1.84 -8.24 12.52
N THR A 298 -1.77 -7.22 11.67
CA THR A 298 -0.62 -6.99 10.78
C THR A 298 0.61 -6.62 11.59
N GLU A 299 0.47 -5.78 12.60
CA GLU A 299 1.54 -5.42 13.52
C GLU A 299 2.04 -6.65 14.31
N TYR A 300 1.13 -7.49 14.79
CA TYR A 300 1.46 -8.76 15.43
C TYR A 300 2.28 -9.67 14.50
N PHE A 301 1.85 -9.83 13.25
CA PHE A 301 2.60 -10.60 12.24
C PHE A 301 3.99 -10.01 12.01
N ASN A 302 4.10 -8.70 11.80
CA ASN A 302 5.36 -8.04 11.51
C ASN A 302 6.34 -8.13 12.70
N SER A 303 5.86 -7.93 13.91
CA SER A 303 6.68 -8.07 15.12
C SER A 303 7.14 -9.50 15.37
N THR A 304 6.28 -10.48 15.12
CA THR A 304 6.61 -11.91 15.20
C THR A 304 7.66 -12.29 14.16
N LEU A 305 7.47 -11.85 12.92
CA LEU A 305 8.43 -12.09 11.84
C LEU A 305 9.79 -11.43 12.14
N ALA A 306 9.80 -10.19 12.62
CA ALA A 306 11.03 -9.50 13.00
C ALA A 306 11.82 -10.26 14.08
N ALA A 307 11.12 -10.82 15.09
CA ALA A 307 11.77 -11.64 16.11
C ALA A 307 12.36 -12.93 15.53
N TRP A 308 11.68 -13.59 14.59
CA TRP A 308 12.24 -14.77 13.93
C TRP A 308 13.43 -14.44 13.04
N VAL A 309 13.39 -13.32 12.30
CA VAL A 309 14.49 -12.89 11.45
C VAL A 309 15.81 -12.74 12.23
N GLU A 310 15.74 -12.28 13.48
CA GLU A 310 16.93 -12.19 14.36
C GLU A 310 17.55 -13.56 14.68
N GLU A 311 16.75 -14.64 14.67
CA GLU A 311 17.24 -16.02 14.92
C GLU A 311 17.97 -16.61 13.70
N TYR A 312 17.75 -16.09 12.49
CA TYR A 312 18.27 -16.61 11.23
C TYR A 312 19.09 -15.55 10.49
N PRO A 313 20.35 -15.37 10.85
CA PRO A 313 21.20 -14.32 10.27
C PRO A 313 21.35 -14.49 8.75
N LEU A 314 21.28 -13.36 8.04
CA LEU A 314 21.58 -13.27 6.63
C LEU A 314 23.09 -13.00 6.45
N THR A 315 23.71 -13.80 5.60
CA THR A 315 25.10 -13.57 5.13
C THR A 315 25.08 -13.48 3.61
N VAL A 316 25.49 -12.34 3.06
CA VAL A 316 25.50 -12.09 1.60
C VAL A 316 26.91 -12.29 1.07
N GLU A 317 27.04 -13.03 -0.03
CA GLU A 317 28.27 -13.18 -0.80
C GLU A 317 28.40 -11.97 -1.76
N GLU A 318 28.94 -10.86 -1.25
CA GLU A 318 28.97 -9.56 -1.93
C GLU A 318 29.53 -9.65 -3.36
N VAL A 319 30.63 -10.41 -3.53
CA VAL A 319 31.27 -10.58 -4.88
C VAL A 319 30.32 -11.23 -5.90
N VAL A 320 29.40 -12.07 -5.42
CA VAL A 320 28.38 -12.69 -6.26
C VAL A 320 27.25 -11.71 -6.51
N TRP A 321 26.81 -11.00 -5.45
CA TRP A 321 25.68 -10.07 -5.54
C TRP A 321 26.01 -8.81 -6.37
N GLU A 322 27.25 -8.34 -6.36
CA GLU A 322 27.73 -7.23 -7.18
C GLU A 322 27.65 -7.49 -8.69
N GLN A 323 27.56 -8.76 -9.13
CA GLN A 323 27.36 -9.10 -10.54
C GLN A 323 25.99 -8.63 -11.07
N VAL A 324 25.01 -8.42 -10.19
CA VAL A 324 23.69 -7.92 -10.54
C VAL A 324 23.70 -6.40 -10.56
N VAL A 325 23.59 -5.83 -11.74
CA VAL A 325 23.65 -4.38 -12.00
C VAL A 325 22.37 -3.89 -12.68
N PHE A 326 22.01 -2.62 -12.49
CA PHE A 326 20.90 -1.96 -13.18
C PHE A 326 21.41 -1.23 -14.43
N ASP A 327 21.81 -2.02 -15.45
CA ASP A 327 22.41 -1.52 -16.70
C ASP A 327 21.41 -1.46 -17.87
N ARG A 328 20.11 -1.70 -17.62
CA ARG A 328 19.04 -1.74 -18.61
C ARG A 328 17.67 -1.49 -18.01
N SER A 329 16.74 -1.02 -18.83
CA SER A 329 15.32 -0.93 -18.55
C SER A 329 14.56 -2.10 -19.14
N TYR A 330 13.37 -2.38 -18.59
CA TYR A 330 12.46 -3.43 -19.02
C TYR A 330 11.15 -2.79 -19.50
N ASP A 331 10.87 -2.88 -20.80
CA ASP A 331 9.57 -2.47 -21.33
C ASP A 331 8.52 -3.56 -21.08
N ILE A 332 7.44 -3.21 -20.42
CA ILE A 332 6.26 -4.06 -20.31
C ILE A 332 5.38 -3.80 -21.51
N LYS A 333 5.03 -4.83 -22.27
CA LYS A 333 3.97 -4.73 -23.26
C LYS A 333 2.64 -4.83 -22.51
N PRO A 334 1.80 -3.78 -22.53
CA PRO A 334 0.43 -3.92 -22.05
C PRO A 334 -0.26 -4.97 -22.93
N GLU A 335 -0.99 -5.88 -22.31
CA GLU A 335 -1.91 -6.80 -23.00
C GLU A 335 -2.96 -6.05 -23.82
#